data_44253b9e66bac25b855fbcf19081b1f2
#
_entry.id   44253b9e66bac25b855fbcf19081b1f2
#
_cell.length_a   1.000
_cell.length_b   1.000
_cell.length_c   1.000
_cell.angle_alpha   90.00
_cell.angle_beta   90.00
_cell.angle_gamma   90.00
#
_symmetry.space_group_name_H-M   'P 1'
#
loop_
_entity.id
_entity.type
_entity.pdbx_description
1 polymer ?
#
loop_
_entity_poly.entity_id
_entity_poly.type
_entity_poly.pdbx_seq_one_letter_code
_entity_poly.pdbx_strand_id
1 'polypeptide(L)'
;MALAAPLVAHAQPAAPKQAVAFDWFEYRGDDPVFATPLPAGHYRNPILAGFYPDPSITRVGERYYLVNSTFAYFPAIPVFESTDLVHWTQVGNVVERREQLDYDGLGVSRGMFAASIRHHAGRFYVVGTAVDSGGNFIASATSAAGPWSTLSWLPGVDGIDPSLFFDTDGSAYLLNNGPPEGTPLYEGHRAIWMQRFDLATHQPVGPRKVLLNGGVDLASKPIWIEGPHLYQRDGWYYLSCAEGGTGPQHSQVVLRSRNVWGPYAPAPHNPILTQRDLRAGRAQPISNAGHVDLVDTPDGRWWAVFLASRPYADDRYNTGRETFLLPVQWRDGWPSILPPGAPIPYVAKAPHGTPARIDQTPLSGNFTWRDGFDAPTPQREWLSLRVPKRDWADLRARPGWLTLHATPQGLASTGNPAFLGRRQQHTHFTASTALELPAHAGISAGLAAVQNSNAWYALGVRRDGDGAEVFVDKRDGTRTTTLARTRIPVTTAPLRLQISGDGGRYSFAFDATGHGWQWLQRHDDASMLSTAQAGGFVGSTIGPFAQLDPDRTKED
;
A
#
# COMPACT_ATOMS: atom_id res chain seq x y z
N MET A 1 -4.85 -31.14 -60.04
CA MET A 1 -6.01 -31.02 -59.16
C MET A 1 -5.53 -30.77 -57.76
N ALA A 2 -5.58 -29.53 -57.32
CA ALA A 2 -5.22 -29.13 -55.97
C ALA A 2 -6.51 -29.04 -55.16
N LEU A 3 -6.63 -29.85 -54.11
CA LEU A 3 -7.75 -29.82 -53.16
C LEU A 3 -7.55 -28.63 -52.18
N ALA A 4 -8.47 -27.68 -52.25
CA ALA A 4 -8.56 -26.61 -51.28
C ALA A 4 -9.25 -27.15 -50.01
N ALA A 5 -8.57 -27.06 -48.84
CA ALA A 5 -9.15 -27.35 -47.55
C ALA A 5 -10.05 -26.17 -47.12
N PRO A 6 -11.23 -26.40 -46.53
CA PRO A 6 -12.07 -25.33 -46.05
C PRO A 6 -11.48 -24.68 -44.80
N LEU A 7 -11.36 -23.36 -44.82
CA LEU A 7 -11.11 -22.53 -43.63
C LEU A 7 -12.30 -22.67 -42.66
N VAL A 8 -12.09 -23.34 -41.54
CA VAL A 8 -13.04 -23.36 -40.43
C VAL A 8 -12.90 -21.99 -39.73
N ALA A 9 -13.87 -21.11 -39.98
CA ALA A 9 -14.03 -19.90 -39.19
C ALA A 9 -14.36 -20.29 -37.74
N HIS A 10 -13.41 -20.12 -36.84
CA HIS A 10 -13.67 -20.22 -35.42
C HIS A 10 -14.59 -19.05 -35.04
N ALA A 11 -15.84 -19.35 -34.73
CA ALA A 11 -16.75 -18.39 -34.11
C ALA A 11 -16.12 -17.95 -32.78
N GLN A 12 -15.84 -16.65 -32.65
CA GLN A 12 -15.45 -16.07 -31.36
C GLN A 12 -16.54 -16.39 -30.34
N PRO A 13 -16.20 -16.88 -29.13
CA PRO A 13 -17.19 -17.09 -28.09
C PRO A 13 -17.88 -15.76 -27.79
N ALA A 14 -19.22 -15.74 -27.79
CA ALA A 14 -20.00 -14.59 -27.43
C ALA A 14 -19.57 -14.11 -26.03
N ALA A 15 -19.24 -12.83 -25.88
CA ALA A 15 -18.91 -12.23 -24.58
C ALA A 15 -20.02 -12.57 -23.58
N PRO A 16 -19.68 -12.94 -22.33
CA PRO A 16 -20.68 -13.25 -21.33
C PRO A 16 -21.60 -12.05 -21.13
N LYS A 17 -22.91 -12.29 -21.01
CA LYS A 17 -23.97 -11.27 -21.01
C LYS A 17 -23.85 -10.17 -19.93
N GLN A 18 -22.93 -10.27 -18.99
CA GLN A 18 -22.75 -9.37 -17.85
C GLN A 18 -21.31 -8.85 -17.72
N ALA A 19 -20.63 -8.60 -18.82
CA ALA A 19 -19.27 -8.09 -18.83
C ALA A 19 -19.18 -6.74 -19.54
N VAL A 20 -18.19 -5.93 -19.14
CA VAL A 20 -17.85 -4.65 -19.74
C VAL A 20 -16.37 -4.64 -20.08
N ALA A 21 -16.03 -4.17 -21.28
CA ALA A 21 -14.67 -4.11 -21.79
C ALA A 21 -14.09 -2.70 -21.65
N PHE A 22 -12.87 -2.63 -21.12
CA PHE A 22 -12.07 -1.42 -20.97
C PHE A 22 -10.87 -1.49 -21.92
N ASP A 23 -10.69 -0.44 -22.73
CA ASP A 23 -9.65 -0.35 -23.76
C ASP A 23 -8.28 -0.05 -23.14
N TRP A 24 -8.23 0.88 -22.20
CA TRP A 24 -7.01 1.29 -21.50
C TRP A 24 -7.35 1.98 -20.19
N PHE A 25 -6.33 2.08 -19.31
CA PHE A 25 -6.34 2.94 -18.13
C PHE A 25 -5.06 3.78 -18.11
N GLU A 26 -5.17 5.06 -17.74
CA GLU A 26 -4.04 5.97 -17.58
C GLU A 26 -4.13 6.74 -16.27
N TYR A 27 -3.00 6.83 -15.57
CA TYR A 27 -2.83 7.64 -14.37
C TYR A 27 -1.68 8.61 -14.57
N ARG A 28 -1.91 9.89 -14.37
CA ARG A 28 -0.91 10.95 -14.43
C ARG A 28 -0.87 11.70 -13.11
N GLY A 29 0.31 11.78 -12.51
CA GLY A 29 0.59 12.62 -11.35
C GLY A 29 1.27 13.90 -11.72
N ASP A 30 0.91 15.00 -11.03
CA ASP A 30 1.43 16.34 -11.30
C ASP A 30 1.50 17.18 -10.02
N ASP A 31 2.09 16.61 -8.95
CA ASP A 31 2.27 17.29 -7.67
C ASP A 31 3.24 18.47 -7.82
N PRO A 32 2.88 19.69 -7.42
CA PRO A 32 3.77 20.84 -7.49
C PRO A 32 5.10 20.66 -6.74
N VAL A 33 5.07 19.91 -5.63
CA VAL A 33 6.29 19.60 -4.84
C VAL A 33 7.32 18.78 -5.64
N PHE A 34 6.89 18.05 -6.67
CA PHE A 34 7.75 17.26 -7.52
C PHE A 34 8.13 17.97 -8.85
N ALA A 35 7.58 19.14 -9.11
CA ALA A 35 7.85 19.88 -10.36
C ALA A 35 9.28 20.45 -10.44
N THR A 36 9.89 20.77 -9.29
CA THR A 36 11.25 21.32 -9.27
C THR A 36 12.26 20.24 -9.68
N PRO A 37 13.17 20.51 -10.65
CA PRO A 37 14.22 19.57 -11.02
C PRO A 37 15.10 19.17 -9.83
N LEU A 38 15.52 17.91 -9.78
CA LEU A 38 16.45 17.44 -8.76
C LEU A 38 17.86 17.97 -9.01
N PRO A 39 18.55 18.51 -7.97
CA PRO A 39 19.98 18.76 -8.07
C PRO A 39 20.74 17.43 -8.26
N ALA A 40 21.90 17.52 -8.93
CA ALA A 40 22.74 16.33 -9.11
C ALA A 40 23.10 15.68 -7.74
N GLY A 41 23.06 14.36 -7.68
CA GLY A 41 23.35 13.60 -6.47
C GLY A 41 22.29 13.71 -5.37
N HIS A 42 21.07 14.12 -5.69
CA HIS A 42 19.94 14.18 -4.77
C HIS A 42 18.81 13.25 -5.22
N TYR A 43 17.94 12.92 -4.29
CA TYR A 43 16.72 12.12 -4.53
C TYR A 43 15.50 12.81 -3.93
N ARG A 44 14.31 12.31 -4.27
CA ARG A 44 13.01 12.78 -3.75
C ARG A 44 12.47 11.82 -2.70
N ASN A 45 11.90 12.39 -1.65
CA ASN A 45 10.98 11.72 -0.75
C ASN A 45 9.51 12.06 -1.12
N PRO A 46 8.57 11.12 -0.95
CA PRO A 46 8.76 9.71 -0.59
C PRO A 46 9.49 8.93 -1.71
N ILE A 47 10.22 7.86 -1.36
CA ILE A 47 10.84 6.95 -2.33
C ILE A 47 9.81 5.99 -2.94
N LEU A 48 8.73 5.67 -2.20
CA LEU A 48 7.53 5.02 -2.71
C LEU A 48 6.33 5.89 -2.35
N ALA A 49 5.78 6.60 -3.33
CA ALA A 49 4.60 7.44 -3.19
C ALA A 49 3.31 6.59 -3.24
N GLY A 50 2.26 7.03 -2.52
CA GLY A 50 1.03 6.25 -2.32
C GLY A 50 1.12 5.33 -1.10
N PHE A 51 0.04 4.61 -0.78
CA PHE A 51 0.10 3.81 0.44
C PHE A 51 1.00 2.58 0.27
N TYR A 52 2.24 2.79 0.66
CA TYR A 52 3.28 1.80 0.90
C TYR A 52 3.77 2.00 2.35
N PRO A 53 2.93 1.67 3.36
CA PRO A 53 3.25 1.88 4.76
C PRO A 53 4.14 0.77 5.33
N ASP A 54 4.61 1.00 6.55
CA ASP A 54 5.28 0.00 7.39
C ASP A 54 6.44 -0.69 6.63
N PRO A 55 7.38 0.09 6.05
CA PRO A 55 8.45 -0.50 5.25
C PRO A 55 9.41 -1.32 6.12
N SER A 56 9.80 -2.50 5.64
CA SER A 56 10.94 -3.24 6.18
C SER A 56 11.93 -3.57 5.07
N ILE A 57 13.23 -3.50 5.40
CA ILE A 57 14.32 -3.55 4.44
C ILE A 57 15.42 -4.53 4.86
N THR A 58 16.02 -5.20 3.88
CA THR A 58 17.21 -6.03 4.07
C THR A 58 18.18 -5.84 2.90
N ARG A 59 19.49 -6.05 3.16
CA ARG A 59 20.54 -5.99 2.15
C ARG A 59 21.13 -7.38 1.87
N VAL A 60 21.38 -7.65 0.60
CA VAL A 60 22.13 -8.85 0.16
C VAL A 60 23.20 -8.42 -0.84
N GLY A 61 24.45 -8.39 -0.39
CA GLY A 61 25.54 -7.82 -1.19
C GLY A 61 25.33 -6.34 -1.47
N GLU A 62 25.19 -5.97 -2.73
CA GLU A 62 24.94 -4.59 -3.19
C GLU A 62 23.47 -4.32 -3.51
N ARG A 63 22.56 -5.27 -3.23
CA ARG A 63 21.12 -5.14 -3.50
C ARG A 63 20.36 -4.98 -2.20
N TYR A 64 19.30 -4.20 -2.28
CA TYR A 64 18.36 -3.94 -1.19
C TYR A 64 16.99 -4.48 -1.57
N TYR A 65 16.29 -5.03 -0.59
CA TYR A 65 14.95 -5.58 -0.75
C TYR A 65 14.04 -4.98 0.31
N LEU A 66 12.84 -4.54 -0.11
CA LEU A 66 11.89 -3.84 0.73
C LEU A 66 10.51 -4.46 0.58
N VAL A 67 9.77 -4.53 1.68
CA VAL A 67 8.37 -4.97 1.73
C VAL A 67 7.50 -3.95 2.45
N ASN A 68 6.19 -3.96 2.16
CA ASN A 68 5.21 -3.09 2.78
C ASN A 68 3.93 -3.83 3.14
N SER A 69 3.16 -3.29 4.09
CA SER A 69 1.78 -3.72 4.40
C SER A 69 0.85 -3.50 3.21
N THR A 70 -0.15 -4.36 3.08
CA THR A 70 -1.20 -4.24 2.06
C THR A 70 -2.61 -4.30 2.62
N PHE A 71 -2.74 -4.56 3.90
CA PHE A 71 -4.03 -4.72 4.56
C PHE A 71 -4.90 -5.75 3.83
N ALA A 72 -6.18 -5.46 3.54
CA ALA A 72 -7.04 -6.39 2.83
C ALA A 72 -6.95 -6.29 1.30
N TYR A 73 -5.90 -5.67 0.74
CA TYR A 73 -5.66 -5.73 -0.70
C TYR A 73 -4.90 -7.00 -1.11
N PHE A 74 -5.17 -7.47 -2.33
CA PHE A 74 -4.53 -8.64 -2.93
C PHE A 74 -4.03 -8.31 -4.36
N PRO A 75 -2.81 -8.79 -4.79
CA PRO A 75 -1.83 -9.60 -4.04
C PRO A 75 -1.27 -8.89 -2.81
N ALA A 76 -0.73 -9.66 -1.83
CA ALA A 76 -0.30 -9.09 -0.57
C ALA A 76 1.22 -9.10 -0.40
N ILE A 77 1.72 -8.09 0.31
CA ILE A 77 3.13 -7.84 0.63
C ILE A 77 3.97 -7.76 -0.64
N PRO A 78 3.97 -6.62 -1.35
CA PRO A 78 4.86 -6.39 -2.49
C PRO A 78 6.32 -6.45 -2.04
N VAL A 79 7.16 -7.02 -2.90
CA VAL A 79 8.60 -7.10 -2.71
C VAL A 79 9.27 -6.23 -3.76
N PHE A 80 10.05 -5.27 -3.30
CA PHE A 80 10.82 -4.36 -4.15
C PHE A 80 12.31 -4.68 -4.09
N GLU A 81 13.02 -4.44 -5.18
CA GLU A 81 14.47 -4.51 -5.29
C GLU A 81 15.04 -3.15 -5.70
N SER A 82 16.19 -2.79 -5.12
CA SER A 82 16.97 -1.59 -5.48
C SER A 82 18.47 -1.87 -5.38
N THR A 83 19.27 -1.10 -6.12
CA THR A 83 20.74 -1.07 -5.98
C THR A 83 21.27 0.23 -5.39
N ASP A 84 20.38 1.22 -5.15
CA ASP A 84 20.76 2.56 -4.71
C ASP A 84 19.89 3.13 -3.57
N LEU A 85 18.93 2.35 -3.05
CA LEU A 85 17.96 2.74 -2.01
C LEU A 85 16.90 3.76 -2.46
N VAL A 86 16.99 4.30 -3.64
CA VAL A 86 16.13 5.38 -4.16
C VAL A 86 15.18 4.88 -5.24
N HIS A 87 15.71 4.11 -6.20
CA HIS A 87 14.96 3.60 -7.33
C HIS A 87 14.60 2.14 -7.07
N TRP A 88 13.30 1.88 -7.02
CA TRP A 88 12.75 0.60 -6.64
C TRP A 88 11.96 -0.03 -7.78
N THR A 89 12.11 -1.33 -7.94
CA THR A 89 11.36 -2.16 -8.88
C THR A 89 10.60 -3.21 -8.11
N GLN A 90 9.29 -3.33 -8.29
CA GLN A 90 8.52 -4.43 -7.71
C GLN A 90 8.86 -5.73 -8.44
N VAL A 91 9.48 -6.68 -7.74
CA VAL A 91 9.93 -7.96 -8.31
C VAL A 91 8.95 -9.10 -8.08
N GLY A 92 8.03 -8.98 -7.11
CA GLY A 92 7.01 -9.99 -6.79
C GLY A 92 6.12 -9.54 -5.64
N ASN A 93 5.36 -10.50 -5.10
CA ASN A 93 4.64 -10.37 -3.84
C ASN A 93 4.88 -11.65 -3.01
N VAL A 94 4.84 -11.53 -1.69
CA VAL A 94 4.97 -12.70 -0.81
C VAL A 94 3.75 -13.61 -0.92
N VAL A 95 2.56 -13.03 -1.10
CA VAL A 95 1.30 -13.77 -1.22
C VAL A 95 0.62 -13.43 -2.55
N GLU A 96 0.66 -14.40 -3.47
CA GLU A 96 0.04 -14.31 -4.80
C GLU A 96 -1.02 -15.40 -5.03
N ARG A 97 -1.09 -16.41 -4.16
CA ARG A 97 -2.02 -17.52 -4.27
C ARG A 97 -3.24 -17.27 -3.39
N ARG A 98 -4.42 -17.32 -4.01
CA ARG A 98 -5.71 -16.97 -3.39
C ARG A 98 -6.06 -17.86 -2.19
N GLU A 99 -5.67 -19.13 -2.24
CA GLU A 99 -5.95 -20.12 -1.19
C GLU A 99 -5.17 -19.90 0.11
N GLN A 100 -4.22 -18.96 0.14
CA GLN A 100 -3.40 -18.68 1.32
C GLN A 100 -4.07 -17.76 2.32
N LEU A 101 -5.06 -16.96 1.89
CA LEU A 101 -5.71 -15.93 2.71
C LEU A 101 -7.23 -15.95 2.52
N ASP A 102 -7.96 -15.73 3.59
CA ASP A 102 -9.39 -15.41 3.53
C ASP A 102 -9.62 -14.01 4.10
N TYR A 103 -10.05 -13.09 3.23
CA TYR A 103 -10.35 -11.70 3.58
C TYR A 103 -11.84 -11.36 3.45
N ASP A 104 -12.71 -12.39 3.30
CA ASP A 104 -14.14 -12.17 3.15
C ASP A 104 -14.73 -11.48 4.38
N GLY A 105 -15.52 -10.44 4.17
CA GLY A 105 -16.11 -9.66 5.25
C GLY A 105 -15.17 -8.69 5.96
N LEU A 106 -13.86 -8.73 5.72
CA LEU A 106 -12.92 -7.85 6.40
C LEU A 106 -13.07 -6.39 5.94
N GLY A 107 -12.95 -5.46 6.89
CA GLY A 107 -12.69 -4.05 6.57
C GLY A 107 -11.36 -3.91 5.81
N VAL A 108 -11.28 -2.96 4.89
CA VAL A 108 -10.10 -2.81 4.02
C VAL A 108 -8.79 -2.57 4.79
N SER A 109 -8.85 -1.99 5.98
CA SER A 109 -7.72 -1.76 6.89
C SER A 109 -7.48 -2.91 7.88
N ARG A 110 -8.01 -4.09 7.61
CA ARG A 110 -7.69 -5.36 8.30
C ARG A 110 -6.80 -6.21 7.38
N GLY A 111 -6.53 -7.46 7.72
CA GLY A 111 -5.70 -8.33 6.89
C GLY A 111 -4.21 -8.11 7.12
N MET A 112 -3.41 -7.90 6.08
CA MET A 112 -1.94 -7.92 6.11
C MET A 112 -1.36 -6.62 6.67
N PHE A 113 -1.03 -6.62 7.97
CA PHE A 113 -0.34 -5.55 8.68
C PHE A 113 1.18 -5.60 8.42
N ALA A 114 1.98 -4.90 9.23
CA ALA A 114 3.41 -4.78 9.04
C ALA A 114 4.09 -6.14 8.86
N ALA A 115 4.84 -6.24 7.79
CA ALA A 115 5.69 -7.37 7.48
C ALA A 115 7.15 -6.96 7.57
N SER A 116 8.00 -7.84 8.10
CA SER A 116 9.43 -7.64 8.18
C SER A 116 10.16 -8.64 7.29
N ILE A 117 11.13 -8.15 6.48
CA ILE A 117 11.97 -8.98 5.61
C ILE A 117 13.39 -9.07 6.17
N ARG A 118 13.95 -10.28 6.17
CA ARG A 118 15.37 -10.51 6.48
C ARG A 118 15.94 -11.56 5.52
N HIS A 119 17.25 -11.47 5.29
CA HIS A 119 18.00 -12.49 4.53
C HIS A 119 19.02 -13.14 5.46
N HIS A 120 19.01 -14.48 5.52
CA HIS A 120 19.93 -15.26 6.33
C HIS A 120 20.24 -16.60 5.65
N ALA A 121 21.50 -17.01 5.66
CA ALA A 121 21.97 -18.31 5.12
C ALA A 121 21.43 -18.62 3.70
N GLY A 122 21.44 -17.63 2.80
CA GLY A 122 21.02 -17.79 1.41
C GLY A 122 19.51 -17.82 1.19
N ARG A 123 18.69 -17.47 2.19
CA ARG A 123 17.22 -17.44 2.08
C ARG A 123 16.66 -16.10 2.59
N PHE A 124 15.62 -15.65 1.93
CA PHE A 124 14.76 -14.59 2.42
C PHE A 124 13.69 -15.17 3.35
N TYR A 125 13.43 -14.44 4.41
CA TYR A 125 12.34 -14.71 5.37
C TYR A 125 11.48 -13.46 5.48
N VAL A 126 10.17 -13.64 5.43
CA VAL A 126 9.18 -12.60 5.73
C VAL A 126 8.32 -13.10 6.86
N VAL A 127 8.24 -12.32 7.93
CA VAL A 127 7.26 -12.50 9.00
C VAL A 127 6.27 -11.34 8.97
N GLY A 128 5.02 -11.58 9.31
CA GLY A 128 3.98 -10.55 9.30
C GLY A 128 2.74 -11.01 10.06
N THR A 129 1.73 -10.15 10.11
CA THR A 129 0.47 -10.44 10.79
C THR A 129 -0.70 -10.29 9.83
N ALA A 130 -1.47 -11.35 9.60
CA ALA A 130 -2.76 -11.31 8.91
C ALA A 130 -3.87 -11.13 9.96
N VAL A 131 -4.16 -9.89 10.31
CA VAL A 131 -5.12 -9.53 11.36
C VAL A 131 -6.52 -9.94 10.93
N ASP A 132 -7.24 -10.64 11.85
CA ASP A 132 -8.55 -11.25 11.62
C ASP A 132 -8.57 -12.33 10.53
N SER A 133 -7.39 -12.83 10.11
CA SER A 133 -7.25 -13.83 9.03
C SER A 133 -6.06 -14.79 9.24
N GLY A 134 -5.82 -15.27 10.44
CA GLY A 134 -4.80 -16.29 10.73
C GLY A 134 -3.69 -15.85 11.69
N GLY A 135 -3.50 -14.55 11.94
CA GLY A 135 -2.55 -14.03 12.91
C GLY A 135 -1.11 -13.93 12.37
N ASN A 136 -0.13 -14.15 13.23
CA ASN A 136 1.28 -14.08 12.85
C ASN A 136 1.70 -15.27 11.99
N PHE A 137 2.60 -15.04 11.05
CA PHE A 137 3.10 -16.06 10.13
C PHE A 137 4.56 -15.82 9.75
N ILE A 138 5.17 -16.85 9.15
CA ILE A 138 6.45 -16.79 8.44
C ILE A 138 6.30 -17.38 7.04
N ALA A 139 6.98 -16.78 6.06
CA ALA A 139 7.19 -17.32 4.73
C ALA A 139 8.67 -17.21 4.35
N SER A 140 9.17 -18.06 3.46
CA SER A 140 10.54 -18.02 2.99
C SER A 140 10.68 -18.28 1.51
N ALA A 141 11.76 -17.76 0.91
CA ALA A 141 12.10 -17.99 -0.49
C ALA A 141 13.62 -17.98 -0.69
N THR A 142 14.12 -18.61 -1.75
CA THR A 142 15.53 -18.50 -2.17
C THR A 142 15.78 -17.27 -3.06
N SER A 143 14.71 -16.71 -3.62
CA SER A 143 14.75 -15.47 -4.41
C SER A 143 13.71 -14.49 -3.88
N ALA A 144 14.04 -13.21 -3.82
CA ALA A 144 13.10 -12.16 -3.42
C ALA A 144 11.88 -12.07 -4.35
N ALA A 145 12.07 -12.39 -5.64
CA ALA A 145 10.96 -12.48 -6.60
C ALA A 145 10.06 -13.71 -6.39
N GLY A 146 10.40 -14.59 -5.46
CA GLY A 146 9.69 -15.84 -5.22
C GLY A 146 10.20 -17.02 -6.10
N PRO A 147 9.45 -18.15 -6.18
CA PRO A 147 8.20 -18.33 -5.47
C PRO A 147 8.39 -18.41 -3.95
N TRP A 148 7.50 -17.76 -3.21
CA TRP A 148 7.46 -17.82 -1.75
C TRP A 148 6.76 -19.11 -1.29
N SER A 149 7.19 -19.65 -0.13
CA SER A 149 6.51 -20.77 0.52
C SER A 149 5.05 -20.44 0.84
N THR A 150 4.25 -21.44 1.16
CA THR A 150 3.00 -21.23 1.90
C THR A 150 3.30 -20.56 3.24
N LEU A 151 2.32 -19.79 3.75
CA LEU A 151 2.41 -19.17 5.06
C LEU A 151 2.42 -20.25 6.15
N SER A 152 3.47 -20.26 6.98
CA SER A 152 3.50 -21.06 8.21
C SER A 152 2.99 -20.20 9.34
N TRP A 153 1.79 -20.52 9.85
CA TRP A 153 1.14 -19.76 10.93
C TRP A 153 1.84 -19.99 12.27
N LEU A 154 1.85 -18.95 13.10
CA LEU A 154 2.47 -18.92 14.43
C LEU A 154 1.39 -18.73 15.52
N PRO A 155 0.53 -19.72 15.78
CA PRO A 155 -0.65 -19.55 16.64
C PRO A 155 -0.33 -19.24 18.10
N GLY A 156 0.91 -19.51 18.54
CA GLY A 156 1.41 -19.17 19.89
C GLY A 156 1.95 -17.75 20.02
N VAL A 157 1.98 -16.96 18.94
CA VAL A 157 2.47 -15.57 18.90
C VAL A 157 1.27 -14.64 18.75
N ASP A 158 0.86 -14.01 19.83
CA ASP A 158 -0.17 -12.97 19.86
C ASP A 158 0.41 -11.59 19.49
N GLY A 159 -0.46 -10.62 19.17
CA GLY A 159 -0.08 -9.26 18.82
C GLY A 159 0.30 -9.10 17.35
N ILE A 160 1.09 -8.07 17.04
CA ILE A 160 1.38 -7.64 15.66
C ILE A 160 2.86 -7.30 15.45
N ASP A 161 3.23 -6.92 14.23
CA ASP A 161 4.54 -6.40 13.83
C ASP A 161 5.71 -7.34 14.19
N PRO A 162 5.65 -8.61 13.78
CA PRO A 162 6.76 -9.51 14.05
C PRO A 162 7.99 -9.13 13.23
N SER A 163 9.19 -9.30 13.83
CA SER A 163 10.45 -9.18 13.12
C SER A 163 11.41 -10.30 13.54
N LEU A 164 12.32 -10.69 12.63
CA LEU A 164 13.38 -11.64 12.93
C LEU A 164 14.69 -10.91 13.15
N PHE A 165 15.44 -11.39 14.14
CA PHE A 165 16.85 -11.01 14.36
C PHE A 165 17.72 -12.27 14.36
N PHE A 166 18.84 -12.22 13.63
CA PHE A 166 19.84 -13.27 13.55
C PHE A 166 21.11 -12.78 14.24
N ASP A 167 21.48 -13.46 15.33
CA ASP A 167 22.67 -13.12 16.09
C ASP A 167 23.92 -13.77 15.49
N THR A 168 25.08 -13.23 15.84
CA THR A 168 26.39 -13.71 15.38
C THR A 168 26.77 -15.09 15.95
N ASP A 169 26.12 -15.54 17.03
CA ASP A 169 26.25 -16.88 17.58
C ASP A 169 25.44 -17.96 16.84
N GLY A 170 24.70 -17.55 15.80
CA GLY A 170 23.79 -18.42 15.03
C GLY A 170 22.38 -18.54 15.61
N SER A 171 22.10 -17.89 16.74
CA SER A 171 20.73 -17.83 17.29
C SER A 171 19.82 -16.95 16.46
N ALA A 172 18.55 -17.38 16.32
CA ALA A 172 17.50 -16.57 15.75
C ALA A 172 16.47 -16.18 16.82
N TYR A 173 15.93 -14.99 16.70
CA TYR A 173 14.93 -14.44 17.61
C TYR A 173 13.75 -13.86 16.83
N LEU A 174 12.55 -14.06 17.37
CA LEU A 174 11.32 -13.41 16.93
C LEU A 174 10.95 -12.34 17.96
N LEU A 175 10.79 -11.10 17.49
CA LEU A 175 10.27 -9.98 18.26
C LEU A 175 8.89 -9.63 17.76
N ASN A 176 8.01 -9.10 18.61
CA ASN A 176 6.72 -8.54 18.20
C ASN A 176 6.12 -7.61 19.26
N ASN A 177 5.17 -6.77 18.85
CA ASN A 177 4.28 -6.06 19.75
C ASN A 177 3.26 -7.06 20.33
N GLY A 178 2.98 -6.95 21.62
CA GLY A 178 1.98 -7.79 22.30
C GLY A 178 1.31 -7.09 23.49
N PRO A 179 0.46 -7.78 24.25
CA PRO A 179 -0.08 -7.27 25.49
C PRO A 179 1.03 -6.84 26.45
N PRO A 180 0.80 -5.85 27.34
CA PRO A 180 1.78 -5.48 28.35
C PRO A 180 2.00 -6.64 29.34
N GLU A 181 3.15 -6.63 30.01
CA GLU A 181 3.38 -7.52 31.13
C GLU A 181 2.54 -7.06 32.32
N GLY A 182 1.66 -7.95 32.81
CA GLY A 182 0.70 -7.62 33.88
C GLY A 182 -0.54 -6.88 33.40
N THR A 183 -1.19 -6.15 34.31
CA THR A 183 -2.40 -5.38 34.02
C THR A 183 -2.05 -4.12 33.23
N PRO A 184 -2.78 -3.80 32.12
CA PRO A 184 -2.57 -2.56 31.39
C PRO A 184 -2.72 -1.33 32.30
N LEU A 185 -1.75 -0.41 32.26
CA LEU A 185 -1.73 0.80 33.07
C LEU A 185 -2.56 1.95 32.45
N TYR A 186 -2.79 1.89 31.13
CA TYR A 186 -3.55 2.87 30.35
C TYR A 186 -4.04 2.24 29.05
N GLU A 187 -4.98 2.87 28.39
CA GLU A 187 -5.44 2.45 27.06
C GLU A 187 -4.30 2.56 26.04
N GLY A 188 -4.08 1.51 25.24
CA GLY A 188 -2.96 1.45 24.31
C GLY A 188 -1.61 1.07 24.92
N HIS A 189 -1.57 0.66 26.21
CA HIS A 189 -0.38 0.08 26.82
C HIS A 189 -0.05 -1.25 26.17
N ARG A 190 1.11 -1.35 25.52
CA ARG A 190 1.63 -2.54 24.84
C ARG A 190 3.05 -2.82 25.30
N ALA A 191 3.57 -3.97 24.93
CA ALA A 191 4.95 -4.37 25.22
C ALA A 191 5.63 -4.97 24.00
N ILE A 192 6.95 -4.85 23.96
CA ILE A 192 7.79 -5.57 23.00
C ILE A 192 8.24 -6.86 23.63
N TRP A 193 7.84 -7.95 23.01
CA TRP A 193 8.19 -9.30 23.37
C TRP A 193 9.29 -9.85 22.47
N MET A 194 10.11 -10.75 23.02
CA MET A 194 11.10 -11.53 22.26
C MET A 194 11.10 -12.99 22.72
N GLN A 195 11.33 -13.89 21.77
CA GLN A 195 11.49 -15.32 21.99
C GLN A 195 12.54 -15.87 21.03
N ARG A 196 13.27 -16.93 21.41
CA ARG A 196 14.09 -17.67 20.45
C ARG A 196 13.22 -18.27 19.36
N PHE A 197 13.78 -18.41 18.16
CA PHE A 197 13.05 -18.91 17.00
C PHE A 197 13.85 -20.02 16.31
N ASP A 198 13.20 -21.15 16.04
CA ASP A 198 13.79 -22.24 15.27
C ASP A 198 13.39 -22.10 13.80
N LEU A 199 14.36 -21.83 12.95
CA LEU A 199 14.16 -21.69 11.50
C LEU A 199 13.84 -23.01 10.79
N ALA A 200 14.25 -24.15 11.36
CA ALA A 200 13.99 -25.45 10.72
C ALA A 200 12.53 -25.87 10.89
N THR A 201 11.95 -25.57 12.03
CA THR A 201 10.54 -25.89 12.34
C THR A 201 9.59 -24.73 12.12
N HIS A 202 10.12 -23.51 11.88
CA HIS A 202 9.36 -22.26 11.86
C HIS A 202 8.53 -22.04 13.13
N GLN A 203 9.11 -22.32 14.32
CA GLN A 203 8.42 -22.18 15.58
C GLN A 203 9.23 -21.38 16.61
N PRO A 204 8.57 -20.57 17.45
CA PRO A 204 9.20 -20.01 18.64
C PRO A 204 9.56 -21.13 19.63
N VAL A 205 10.71 -21.00 20.28
CA VAL A 205 11.22 -22.01 21.25
C VAL A 205 11.69 -21.36 22.55
N GLY A 206 11.50 -22.07 23.65
CA GLY A 206 11.89 -21.58 24.98
C GLY A 206 10.97 -20.49 25.54
N PRO A 207 11.36 -19.82 26.64
CA PRO A 207 10.54 -18.82 27.30
C PRO A 207 10.46 -17.52 26.49
N ARG A 208 9.31 -16.90 26.49
CA ARG A 208 9.04 -15.55 25.98
C ARG A 208 9.43 -14.52 27.06
N LYS A 209 10.02 -13.39 26.66
CA LYS A 209 10.43 -12.31 27.58
C LYS A 209 10.03 -10.94 27.01
N VAL A 210 9.58 -10.05 27.91
CA VAL A 210 9.38 -8.64 27.61
C VAL A 210 10.74 -7.93 27.61
N LEU A 211 11.04 -7.21 26.51
CA LEU A 211 12.21 -6.34 26.40
C LEU A 211 11.89 -4.90 26.80
N LEU A 212 10.67 -4.45 26.51
CA LEU A 212 10.19 -3.11 26.82
C LEU A 212 8.68 -3.17 27.14
N ASN A 213 8.30 -2.78 28.35
CA ASN A 213 6.90 -2.78 28.81
C ASN A 213 6.36 -1.34 28.79
N GLY A 214 5.60 -0.96 27.77
CA GLY A 214 5.17 0.41 27.47
C GLY A 214 6.15 1.10 26.51
N GLY A 215 6.33 2.37 26.57
CA GLY A 215 7.32 3.11 25.79
C GLY A 215 8.58 3.45 26.60
N VAL A 216 9.40 4.35 26.06
CA VAL A 216 10.63 4.78 26.73
C VAL A 216 10.38 5.62 27.98
N ASP A 217 9.21 6.26 28.09
CA ASP A 217 8.77 7.03 29.24
C ASP A 217 7.32 6.69 29.61
N LEU A 218 7.14 5.79 30.56
CA LEU A 218 5.83 5.37 31.04
C LEU A 218 4.98 6.50 31.63
N ALA A 219 5.59 7.57 32.14
CA ALA A 219 4.86 8.71 32.70
C ALA A 219 4.09 9.47 31.61
N SER A 220 4.62 9.49 30.39
CA SER A 220 3.95 10.09 29.22
C SER A 220 2.84 9.21 28.63
N LYS A 221 2.68 7.95 29.13
CA LYS A 221 1.69 6.97 28.66
C LYS A 221 1.72 6.78 27.14
N PRO A 222 2.86 6.46 26.53
CA PRO A 222 2.97 6.33 25.09
C PRO A 222 2.09 5.17 24.61
N ILE A 223 1.19 5.44 23.68
CA ILE A 223 0.34 4.41 23.10
C ILE A 223 1.09 3.62 22.05
N TRP A 224 0.80 2.32 21.95
CA TRP A 224 1.24 1.41 20.91
C TRP A 224 2.76 1.45 20.65
N ILE A 225 3.56 0.99 21.64
CA ILE A 225 4.95 0.64 21.31
C ILE A 225 4.92 -0.56 20.36
N GLU A 226 5.44 -0.41 19.13
CA GLU A 226 5.26 -1.36 18.04
C GLU A 226 6.43 -1.34 17.04
N GLY A 227 6.38 -2.14 15.97
CA GLY A 227 7.39 -2.19 14.92
C GLY A 227 8.81 -2.48 15.43
N PRO A 228 9.04 -3.50 16.31
CA PRO A 228 10.34 -3.71 16.89
C PRO A 228 11.33 -4.26 15.86
N HIS A 229 12.51 -3.66 15.78
CA HIS A 229 13.66 -4.21 15.06
C HIS A 229 14.89 -4.23 15.97
N LEU A 230 15.68 -5.29 15.87
CA LEU A 230 16.92 -5.45 16.62
C LEU A 230 18.12 -5.41 15.67
N TYR A 231 19.16 -4.66 16.06
CA TYR A 231 20.41 -4.53 15.31
C TYR A 231 21.59 -4.77 16.23
N GLN A 232 22.71 -5.25 15.68
CA GLN A 232 23.96 -5.37 16.39
C GLN A 232 25.03 -4.48 15.76
N ARG A 233 25.68 -3.66 16.59
CA ARG A 233 26.81 -2.82 16.17
C ARG A 233 27.76 -2.55 17.31
N ASP A 234 29.07 -2.68 17.08
CA ASP A 234 30.14 -2.36 18.03
C ASP A 234 29.95 -3.03 19.41
N GLY A 235 29.44 -4.27 19.40
CA GLY A 235 29.16 -5.07 20.59
C GLY A 235 27.93 -4.59 21.41
N TRP A 236 27.06 -3.75 20.83
CA TRP A 236 25.77 -3.36 21.38
C TRP A 236 24.63 -3.94 20.56
N TYR A 237 23.55 -4.32 21.22
CA TYR A 237 22.25 -4.59 20.63
C TYR A 237 21.40 -3.32 20.73
N TYR A 238 20.81 -2.90 19.61
CA TYR A 238 19.95 -1.73 19.50
C TYR A 238 18.52 -2.19 19.22
N LEU A 239 17.60 -1.88 20.12
CA LEU A 239 16.17 -2.09 19.94
C LEU A 239 15.56 -0.80 19.45
N SER A 240 15.02 -0.80 18.23
CA SER A 240 14.31 0.32 17.60
C SER A 240 12.83 0.00 17.56
N CYS A 241 11.99 0.94 18.00
CA CYS A 241 10.52 0.77 18.05
C CYS A 241 9.82 2.06 17.68
N ALA A 242 8.60 1.95 17.14
CA ALA A 242 7.69 3.07 17.00
C ALA A 242 6.85 3.24 18.26
N GLU A 243 6.44 4.46 18.58
CA GLU A 243 5.49 4.78 19.63
C GLU A 243 4.64 6.01 19.29
N GLY A 244 3.52 6.21 20.01
CA GLY A 244 2.60 7.32 19.81
C GLY A 244 1.46 7.02 18.84
N GLY A 245 1.35 5.79 18.34
CA GLY A 245 0.40 5.39 17.31
C GLY A 245 0.71 6.01 15.96
N THR A 246 0.13 5.49 14.89
CA THR A 246 0.45 5.89 13.51
C THR A 246 -0.24 7.18 13.04
N GLY A 247 -0.35 8.17 13.91
CA GLY A 247 -0.96 9.49 13.68
C GLY A 247 -0.01 10.64 14.02
N PRO A 248 -0.53 11.84 14.34
CA PRO A 248 0.29 13.02 14.59
C PRO A 248 1.31 12.90 15.72
N GLN A 249 1.11 11.97 16.68
CA GLN A 249 2.04 11.72 17.79
C GLN A 249 3.11 10.68 17.47
N HIS A 250 3.09 10.10 16.27
CA HIS A 250 4.00 9.04 15.85
C HIS A 250 5.46 9.45 15.95
N SER A 251 6.28 8.53 16.45
CA SER A 251 7.71 8.74 16.63
C SER A 251 8.48 7.43 16.61
N GLN A 252 9.79 7.51 16.43
CA GLN A 252 10.69 6.38 16.52
C GLN A 252 11.64 6.56 17.70
N VAL A 253 11.76 5.53 18.52
CA VAL A 253 12.66 5.48 19.68
C VAL A 253 13.67 4.36 19.54
N VAL A 254 14.80 4.50 20.23
CA VAL A 254 15.87 3.51 20.25
C VAL A 254 16.39 3.31 21.67
N LEU A 255 16.69 2.06 21.99
CA LEU A 255 17.30 1.63 23.24
C LEU A 255 18.50 0.73 22.92
N ARG A 256 19.46 0.56 23.87
CA ARG A 256 20.57 -0.39 23.66
C ARG A 256 20.91 -1.20 24.90
N SER A 257 21.52 -2.37 24.68
CA SER A 257 22.01 -3.27 25.70
C SER A 257 23.30 -3.97 25.25
N ARG A 258 24.13 -4.45 26.20
CA ARG A 258 25.22 -5.37 25.91
C ARG A 258 24.77 -6.84 25.83
N ASN A 259 23.57 -7.11 26.26
CA ASN A 259 22.96 -8.45 26.21
C ASN A 259 21.70 -8.42 25.35
N VAL A 260 21.55 -9.38 24.44
CA VAL A 260 20.39 -9.48 23.55
C VAL A 260 19.06 -9.53 24.32
N TRP A 261 19.07 -10.08 25.53
CA TRP A 261 17.91 -10.14 26.42
C TRP A 261 17.71 -8.90 27.31
N GLY A 262 18.54 -7.87 27.13
CA GLY A 262 18.48 -6.65 27.95
C GLY A 262 19.19 -6.80 29.32
N PRO A 263 18.99 -5.84 30.24
CA PRO A 263 18.05 -4.71 30.12
C PRO A 263 18.50 -3.70 29.07
N TYR A 264 17.52 -3.09 28.39
CA TYR A 264 17.74 -2.06 27.37
C TYR A 264 17.61 -0.67 27.99
N ALA A 265 18.64 0.16 27.81
CA ALA A 265 18.64 1.56 28.23
C ALA A 265 18.25 2.49 27.06
N PRO A 266 17.30 3.43 27.26
CA PRO A 266 16.87 4.35 26.21
C PRO A 266 17.96 5.35 25.82
N ALA A 267 17.96 5.77 24.56
CA ALA A 267 18.82 6.85 24.10
C ALA A 267 18.43 8.17 24.79
N PRO A 268 19.43 9.01 25.18
CA PRO A 268 19.18 10.26 25.88
C PRO A 268 18.47 11.30 25.02
N HIS A 269 18.43 11.11 23.70
CA HIS A 269 17.83 12.03 22.71
C HIS A 269 16.64 11.43 21.96
N ASN A 270 15.95 10.44 22.55
CA ASN A 270 14.69 9.97 21.99
C ASN A 270 13.62 11.08 21.94
N PRO A 271 12.77 11.09 20.90
CA PRO A 271 12.74 10.19 19.76
C PRO A 271 13.84 10.53 18.72
N ILE A 272 14.34 9.51 18.00
CA ILE A 272 15.32 9.68 16.92
C ILE A 272 14.71 10.14 15.60
N LEU A 273 13.39 10.07 15.48
CA LEU A 273 12.58 10.57 14.37
C LEU A 273 11.18 10.91 14.88
N THR A 274 10.69 12.12 14.58
CA THR A 274 9.29 12.52 14.75
C THR A 274 9.01 13.79 13.97
N GLN A 275 7.73 14.10 13.73
CA GLN A 275 7.25 15.37 13.19
C GLN A 275 6.19 16.02 14.10
N ARG A 276 5.92 15.44 15.28
CA ARG A 276 4.85 15.85 16.22
C ARG A 276 5.06 17.25 16.79
N ASP A 277 6.31 17.69 16.92
CA ASP A 277 6.68 18.96 17.55
C ASP A 277 6.70 20.13 16.56
N LEU A 278 6.37 19.88 15.30
CA LEU A 278 6.37 20.90 14.27
C LEU A 278 5.04 21.65 14.21
N ARG A 279 5.14 22.96 13.89
CA ARG A 279 3.96 23.82 13.76
C ARG A 279 2.95 23.25 12.76
N ALA A 280 1.69 23.19 13.17
CA ALA A 280 0.57 22.90 12.27
C ALA A 280 0.43 23.98 11.18
N GLY A 281 -0.07 23.63 10.00
CA GLY A 281 -0.30 24.55 8.88
C GLY A 281 0.97 25.07 8.20
N ARG A 282 2.15 24.42 8.41
CA ARG A 282 3.34 24.70 7.61
C ARG A 282 3.12 24.31 6.14
N ALA A 283 3.83 24.97 5.23
CA ALA A 283 3.74 24.67 3.81
C ALA A 283 4.25 23.23 3.52
N GLN A 284 3.52 22.50 2.69
CA GLN A 284 3.88 21.16 2.22
C GLN A 284 4.32 20.23 3.37
N PRO A 285 3.46 19.98 4.37
CA PRO A 285 3.84 19.23 5.55
C PRO A 285 4.10 17.76 5.22
N ILE A 286 5.07 17.17 5.92
CA ILE A 286 5.21 15.72 6.08
C ILE A 286 4.93 15.46 7.55
N SER A 287 4.06 14.50 7.87
CA SER A 287 3.60 14.19 9.22
C SER A 287 3.58 12.69 9.49
N ASN A 288 3.23 12.29 10.71
CA ASN A 288 3.00 10.89 11.10
C ASN A 288 4.23 9.97 10.94
N ALA A 289 5.45 10.52 11.08
CA ALA A 289 6.70 9.79 10.79
C ALA A 289 7.11 8.84 11.90
N GLY A 290 7.36 7.59 11.54
CA GLY A 290 7.82 6.51 12.44
C GLY A 290 7.86 5.16 11.73
N HIS A 291 7.82 4.07 12.50
CA HIS A 291 7.87 2.69 12.01
C HIS A 291 9.09 2.44 11.12
N VAL A 292 10.27 2.68 11.71
CA VAL A 292 11.57 2.69 11.01
C VAL A 292 12.17 1.29 10.95
N ASP A 293 12.68 0.89 9.78
CA ASP A 293 13.66 -0.18 9.66
C ASP A 293 14.99 0.38 9.11
N LEU A 294 16.11 -0.10 9.65
CA LEU A 294 17.46 0.38 9.34
C LEU A 294 18.21 -0.60 8.46
N VAL A 295 19.04 -0.06 7.57
CA VAL A 295 19.93 -0.85 6.72
C VAL A 295 21.29 -0.17 6.60
N ASP A 296 22.37 -0.97 6.57
CA ASP A 296 23.71 -0.50 6.25
C ASP A 296 23.99 -0.59 4.75
N THR A 297 24.93 0.22 4.30
CA THR A 297 25.49 0.17 2.94
C THR A 297 26.87 -0.49 2.96
N PRO A 298 27.40 -0.99 1.81
CA PRO A 298 28.73 -1.62 1.77
C PRO A 298 29.88 -0.75 2.28
N ASP A 299 29.72 0.58 2.22
CA ASP A 299 30.70 1.55 2.75
C ASP A 299 30.49 1.89 4.25
N GLY A 300 29.59 1.15 4.94
CA GLY A 300 29.37 1.28 6.39
C GLY A 300 28.48 2.43 6.82
N ARG A 301 27.88 3.19 5.89
CA ARG A 301 26.84 4.17 6.22
C ARG A 301 25.53 3.46 6.50
N TRP A 302 24.65 4.12 7.28
CA TRP A 302 23.34 3.60 7.64
C TRP A 302 22.23 4.49 7.11
N TRP A 303 21.13 3.86 6.75
CA TRP A 303 19.93 4.49 6.21
C TRP A 303 18.69 3.96 6.90
N ALA A 304 17.69 4.81 6.99
CA ALA A 304 16.39 4.51 7.58
C ALA A 304 15.32 4.58 6.50
N VAL A 305 14.56 3.51 6.32
CA VAL A 305 13.25 3.54 5.66
C VAL A 305 12.18 3.67 6.74
N PHE A 306 11.15 4.46 6.49
CA PHE A 306 10.09 4.72 7.46
C PHE A 306 8.81 5.18 6.76
N LEU A 307 7.69 5.09 7.45
CA LEU A 307 6.46 5.66 6.96
C LEU A 307 6.29 7.12 7.35
N ALA A 308 5.64 7.90 6.49
CA ALA A 308 5.09 9.21 6.79
C ALA A 308 3.95 9.55 5.83
N SER A 309 3.22 10.63 6.09
CA SER A 309 2.10 11.10 5.27
C SER A 309 2.35 12.50 4.73
N ARG A 310 1.73 12.83 3.57
CA ARG A 310 1.77 14.17 2.95
C ARG A 310 0.39 14.82 3.01
N PRO A 311 0.02 15.50 4.10
CA PRO A 311 -1.25 16.18 4.18
C PRO A 311 -1.35 17.35 3.18
N TYR A 312 -2.52 17.51 2.56
CA TYR A 312 -2.86 18.67 1.72
C TYR A 312 -3.55 19.78 2.53
N ALA A 313 -4.19 19.44 3.66
CA ALA A 313 -4.79 20.39 4.60
C ALA A 313 -4.93 19.73 5.97
N ASP A 314 -4.56 20.40 7.05
CA ASP A 314 -4.55 19.88 8.41
C ASP A 314 -3.79 18.52 8.46
N ASP A 315 -4.47 17.44 8.89
CA ASP A 315 -3.93 16.05 8.83
C ASP A 315 -4.62 15.22 7.73
N ARG A 316 -5.19 15.86 6.70
CA ARG A 316 -5.93 15.18 5.62
C ARG A 316 -4.99 14.78 4.48
N TYR A 317 -4.93 13.50 4.19
CA TYR A 317 -4.12 12.91 3.12
C TYR A 317 -4.85 11.71 2.50
N ASN A 318 -4.96 11.69 1.18
CA ASN A 318 -5.62 10.61 0.42
C ASN A 318 -4.62 9.56 -0.08
N THR A 319 -3.32 9.89 -0.11
CA THR A 319 -2.25 8.97 -0.55
C THR A 319 -1.92 7.89 0.48
N GLY A 320 -2.45 8.00 1.71
CA GLY A 320 -2.11 7.12 2.80
C GLY A 320 -0.73 7.39 3.39
N ARG A 321 -0.16 6.39 4.06
CA ARG A 321 1.19 6.41 4.61
C ARG A 321 2.15 5.88 3.55
N GLU A 322 3.18 6.64 3.24
CA GLU A 322 4.12 6.44 2.13
C GLU A 322 5.50 6.08 2.67
N THR A 323 6.37 5.46 1.87
CA THR A 323 7.73 5.10 2.31
C THR A 323 8.72 6.22 2.01
N PHE A 324 9.44 6.64 3.04
CA PHE A 324 10.48 7.67 3.00
C PHE A 324 11.86 7.07 3.30
N LEU A 325 12.92 7.82 2.97
CA LEU A 325 14.30 7.45 3.20
C LEU A 325 15.07 8.63 3.80
N LEU A 326 15.87 8.39 4.84
CA LEU A 326 16.82 9.37 5.40
C LEU A 326 18.12 8.69 5.85
N PRO A 327 19.26 9.40 5.84
CA PRO A 327 20.50 8.89 6.40
C PRO A 327 20.42 8.77 7.93
N VAL A 328 21.09 7.77 8.48
CA VAL A 328 21.29 7.60 9.92
C VAL A 328 22.68 8.11 10.30
N GLN A 329 22.73 9.01 11.27
CA GLN A 329 23.97 9.51 11.85
C GLN A 329 24.23 8.81 13.19
N TRP A 330 25.45 8.29 13.37
CA TRP A 330 25.88 7.71 14.63
C TRP A 330 26.72 8.72 15.41
N ARG A 331 26.26 9.07 16.61
CA ARG A 331 26.96 10.00 17.53
C ARG A 331 27.01 9.40 18.92
N ASP A 332 28.17 9.35 19.53
CA ASP A 332 28.40 8.78 20.88
C ASP A 332 27.81 7.36 21.03
N GLY A 333 27.87 6.58 19.94
CA GLY A 333 27.34 5.22 19.88
C GLY A 333 25.81 5.14 19.85
N TRP A 334 25.10 6.19 19.43
CA TRP A 334 23.66 6.21 19.25
C TRP A 334 23.25 6.65 17.85
N PRO A 335 22.23 6.01 17.25
CA PRO A 335 21.69 6.46 15.96
C PRO A 335 20.79 7.68 16.13
N SER A 336 20.80 8.57 15.15
CA SER A 336 19.89 9.70 14.99
C SER A 336 19.52 9.82 13.52
N ILE A 337 18.23 9.98 13.21
CA ILE A 337 17.74 10.10 11.84
C ILE A 337 17.50 11.56 11.50
N LEU A 338 16.82 12.29 12.38
CA LEU A 338 16.49 13.69 12.16
C LEU A 338 16.69 14.48 13.47
N PRO A 339 17.32 15.67 13.41
CA PRO A 339 17.41 16.52 14.60
C PRO A 339 16.02 16.91 15.12
N PRO A 340 15.84 17.09 16.45
CA PRO A 340 14.60 17.58 17.02
C PRO A 340 14.11 18.88 16.36
N GLY A 341 12.82 18.95 16.00
CA GLY A 341 12.21 20.12 15.37
C GLY A 341 12.60 20.34 13.91
N ALA A 342 13.38 19.46 13.28
CA ALA A 342 13.67 19.56 11.85
C ALA A 342 12.57 18.90 11.01
N PRO A 343 12.11 19.54 9.91
CA PRO A 343 11.19 18.93 8.98
C PRO A 343 11.88 17.86 8.12
N ILE A 344 11.14 16.81 7.77
CA ILE A 344 11.57 15.83 6.78
C ILE A 344 11.69 16.53 5.42
N PRO A 345 12.84 16.45 4.72
CA PRO A 345 13.01 17.10 3.43
C PRO A 345 12.38 16.29 2.30
N TYR A 346 11.75 16.98 1.34
CA TYR A 346 11.32 16.38 0.07
C TYR A 346 12.50 16.05 -0.86
N VAL A 347 13.60 16.77 -0.74
CA VAL A 347 14.82 16.57 -1.52
C VAL A 347 15.97 16.36 -0.56
N ALA A 348 16.67 15.24 -0.67
CA ALA A 348 17.81 14.90 0.16
C ALA A 348 18.98 14.37 -0.69
N LYS A 349 20.18 14.36 -0.11
CA LYS A 349 21.38 13.87 -0.75
C LYS A 349 21.32 12.35 -0.90
N ALA A 350 21.56 11.85 -2.12
CA ALA A 350 21.47 10.42 -2.43
C ALA A 350 22.55 9.59 -1.72
N PRO A 351 22.27 8.31 -1.41
CA PRO A 351 23.23 7.38 -0.82
C PRO A 351 24.51 7.21 -1.65
N HIS A 352 24.36 7.08 -2.96
CA HIS A 352 25.46 6.95 -3.93
C HIS A 352 25.19 7.76 -5.20
N GLY A 353 26.26 8.18 -5.86
CA GLY A 353 26.24 9.27 -6.84
C GLY A 353 25.75 8.97 -8.24
N THR A 354 25.29 7.78 -8.59
CA THR A 354 24.79 7.52 -9.94
C THR A 354 23.44 6.83 -9.86
N PRO A 355 22.36 7.46 -10.34
CA PRO A 355 21.07 6.79 -10.37
C PRO A 355 21.15 5.58 -11.31
N ALA A 356 20.60 4.45 -10.86
CA ALA A 356 20.34 3.31 -11.73
C ALA A 356 19.48 3.76 -12.91
N ARG A 357 19.72 3.20 -14.09
CA ARG A 357 18.87 3.47 -15.26
C ARG A 357 17.49 2.89 -14.98
N ILE A 358 16.48 3.75 -14.93
CA ILE A 358 15.09 3.35 -14.68
C ILE A 358 14.47 2.98 -16.03
N ASP A 359 14.34 1.69 -16.28
CA ASP A 359 13.61 1.18 -17.45
C ASP A 359 12.10 0.95 -17.13
N GLN A 360 11.64 1.32 -15.93
CA GLN A 360 10.27 1.10 -15.44
C GLN A 360 9.65 2.42 -14.95
N THR A 361 8.33 2.42 -14.79
CA THR A 361 7.61 3.56 -14.24
C THR A 361 8.14 3.92 -12.85
N PRO A 362 8.53 5.17 -12.61
CA PRO A 362 8.99 5.62 -11.30
C PRO A 362 7.89 5.43 -10.25
N LEU A 363 8.29 5.07 -9.02
CA LEU A 363 7.38 5.01 -7.86
C LEU A 363 7.39 6.31 -7.04
N SER A 364 8.13 7.32 -7.50
CA SER A 364 8.29 8.63 -6.86
C SER A 364 8.39 9.74 -7.92
N GLY A 365 8.09 10.99 -7.53
CA GLY A 365 8.07 12.12 -8.45
C GLY A 365 6.82 12.15 -9.33
N ASN A 366 6.76 13.09 -10.27
CA ASN A 366 5.67 13.16 -11.25
C ASN A 366 5.92 12.18 -12.38
N PHE A 367 4.88 11.46 -12.78
CA PHE A 367 4.93 10.48 -13.87
C PHE A 367 3.57 10.25 -14.50
N THR A 368 3.59 9.65 -15.69
CA THR A 368 2.41 9.06 -16.32
C THR A 368 2.60 7.54 -16.39
N TRP A 369 1.58 6.81 -16.00
CA TRP A 369 1.52 5.36 -16.11
C TRP A 369 0.27 4.96 -16.89
N ARG A 370 0.44 4.07 -17.87
CA ARG A 370 -0.65 3.60 -18.74
C ARG A 370 -0.60 2.08 -18.85
N ASP A 371 -1.76 1.47 -18.79
CA ASP A 371 -1.99 0.07 -19.13
C ASP A 371 -2.94 -0.01 -20.32
N GLY A 372 -2.46 -0.56 -21.45
CA GLY A 372 -3.25 -0.87 -22.64
C GLY A 372 -3.85 -2.28 -22.60
N PHE A 373 -3.66 -2.99 -21.48
CA PHE A 373 -4.16 -4.36 -21.27
C PHE A 373 -3.66 -5.37 -22.33
N ASP A 374 -2.47 -5.12 -22.88
CA ASP A 374 -1.86 -5.98 -23.91
C ASP A 374 -1.29 -7.29 -23.36
N ALA A 375 -0.96 -7.30 -22.05
CA ALA A 375 -0.42 -8.49 -21.38
C ALA A 375 -1.55 -9.44 -20.94
N PRO A 376 -1.33 -10.77 -20.99
CA PRO A 376 -2.34 -11.75 -20.56
C PRO A 376 -2.51 -11.85 -19.03
N THR A 377 -1.72 -11.11 -18.26
CA THR A 377 -1.76 -11.01 -16.79
C THR A 377 -1.72 -9.57 -16.36
N PRO A 378 -2.39 -9.20 -15.25
CA PRO A 378 -2.35 -7.83 -14.74
C PRO A 378 -0.93 -7.36 -14.42
N GLN A 379 -0.64 -6.10 -14.68
CA GLN A 379 0.56 -5.45 -14.18
C GLN A 379 0.57 -5.43 -12.64
N ARG A 380 1.75 -5.36 -12.02
CA ARG A 380 1.93 -5.49 -10.56
C ARG A 380 1.34 -4.36 -9.74
N GLU A 381 1.06 -3.24 -10.36
CA GLU A 381 0.42 -2.07 -9.76
C GLU A 381 -1.06 -2.30 -9.45
N TRP A 382 -1.69 -3.27 -10.11
CA TRP A 382 -3.09 -3.58 -9.90
C TRP A 382 -3.34 -4.37 -8.62
N LEU A 383 -4.40 -3.98 -7.92
CA LEU A 383 -4.85 -4.58 -6.66
C LEU A 383 -6.34 -4.85 -6.72
N SER A 384 -6.78 -5.95 -6.14
CA SER A 384 -8.18 -6.20 -5.83
C SER A 384 -8.48 -5.88 -4.36
N LEU A 385 -9.68 -5.42 -4.09
CA LEU A 385 -10.22 -5.35 -2.73
C LEU A 385 -10.51 -6.77 -2.26
N ARG A 386 -9.75 -7.24 -1.27
CA ARG A 386 -9.78 -8.60 -0.74
C ARG A 386 -9.36 -9.66 -1.76
N VAL A 387 -9.31 -10.89 -1.33
CA VAL A 387 -8.90 -12.02 -2.19
C VAL A 387 -10.04 -12.37 -3.16
N PRO A 388 -9.79 -12.36 -4.49
CA PRO A 388 -10.80 -12.74 -5.46
C PRO A 388 -11.25 -14.19 -5.29
N LYS A 389 -12.54 -14.43 -5.07
CA LYS A 389 -13.15 -15.77 -4.98
C LYS A 389 -13.50 -16.35 -6.36
N ARG A 390 -13.50 -15.51 -7.40
CA ARG A 390 -13.77 -15.87 -8.80
C ARG A 390 -13.01 -14.94 -9.72
N ASP A 391 -12.85 -15.37 -10.97
CA ASP A 391 -12.24 -14.55 -12.00
C ASP A 391 -13.29 -13.57 -12.54
N TRP A 392 -13.29 -12.35 -12.00
CA TRP A 392 -14.14 -11.26 -12.49
C TRP A 392 -13.36 -10.28 -13.38
N ALA A 393 -12.02 -10.39 -13.46
CA ALA A 393 -11.17 -9.65 -14.39
C ALA A 393 -10.50 -10.63 -15.36
N ASP A 394 -10.64 -10.38 -16.65
CA ASP A 394 -10.11 -11.26 -17.70
C ASP A 394 -9.43 -10.43 -18.79
N LEU A 395 -8.11 -10.67 -18.96
CA LEU A 395 -7.26 -10.05 -19.98
C LEU A 395 -7.09 -10.94 -21.21
N ARG A 396 -7.67 -12.14 -21.20
CA ARG A 396 -7.59 -13.12 -22.30
C ARG A 396 -8.85 -13.23 -23.13
N ALA A 397 -10.00 -12.83 -22.55
CA ALA A 397 -11.28 -12.84 -23.25
C ALA A 397 -11.24 -12.00 -24.52
N ARG A 398 -10.53 -10.87 -24.48
CA ARG A 398 -10.32 -9.97 -25.62
C ARG A 398 -8.91 -9.37 -25.52
N PRO A 399 -7.93 -9.86 -26.26
CA PRO A 399 -6.55 -9.30 -26.24
C PRO A 399 -6.53 -7.81 -26.48
N GLY A 400 -5.75 -7.06 -25.66
CA GLY A 400 -5.70 -5.60 -25.69
C GLY A 400 -6.87 -4.92 -24.96
N TRP A 401 -7.66 -5.66 -24.18
CA TRP A 401 -8.79 -5.13 -23.41
C TRP A 401 -8.88 -5.82 -22.05
N LEU A 402 -9.23 -5.07 -21.02
CA LEU A 402 -9.65 -5.64 -19.74
C LEU A 402 -11.16 -5.90 -19.78
N THR A 403 -11.57 -7.15 -19.64
CA THR A 403 -12.98 -7.52 -19.47
C THR A 403 -13.30 -7.67 -17.98
N LEU A 404 -14.24 -6.85 -17.46
CA LEU A 404 -14.75 -6.98 -16.10
C LEU A 404 -16.13 -7.63 -16.13
N HIS A 405 -16.28 -8.76 -15.43
CA HIS A 405 -17.55 -9.41 -15.18
C HIS A 405 -18.23 -8.75 -13.99
N ALA A 406 -19.39 -8.11 -14.24
CA ALA A 406 -20.14 -7.44 -13.19
C ALA A 406 -20.56 -8.42 -12.08
N THR A 407 -20.43 -7.99 -10.83
CA THR A 407 -20.77 -8.80 -9.66
C THR A 407 -21.89 -8.15 -8.86
N PRO A 408 -22.68 -8.93 -8.09
CA PRO A 408 -23.68 -8.36 -7.17
C PRO A 408 -23.05 -7.57 -6.03
N GLN A 409 -21.75 -7.81 -5.76
CA GLN A 409 -21.00 -7.11 -4.73
C GLN A 409 -20.47 -5.79 -5.31
N GLY A 410 -21.10 -4.68 -4.93
CA GLY A 410 -20.65 -3.35 -5.30
C GLY A 410 -19.57 -2.81 -4.37
N LEU A 411 -19.11 -1.57 -4.63
CA LEU A 411 -18.04 -0.90 -3.88
C LEU A 411 -18.32 -0.73 -2.38
N ALA A 412 -19.60 -0.69 -1.97
CA ALA A 412 -20.04 -0.61 -0.58
C ALA A 412 -19.95 -1.97 0.16
N SER A 413 -19.69 -3.06 -0.55
CA SER A 413 -19.61 -4.40 0.02
C SER A 413 -18.31 -4.64 0.77
N THR A 414 -18.36 -5.45 1.83
CA THR A 414 -17.17 -6.03 2.46
C THR A 414 -16.76 -7.37 1.85
N GLY A 415 -17.38 -7.79 0.74
CA GLY A 415 -16.93 -8.90 -0.09
C GLY A 415 -15.85 -8.50 -1.08
N ASN A 416 -15.80 -9.18 -2.24
CA ASN A 416 -14.84 -8.91 -3.31
C ASN A 416 -15.56 -8.33 -4.54
N PRO A 417 -15.72 -6.98 -4.64
CA PRO A 417 -16.32 -6.33 -5.80
C PRO A 417 -15.42 -6.47 -7.05
N ALA A 418 -16.00 -6.45 -8.23
CA ALA A 418 -15.23 -6.36 -9.47
C ALA A 418 -14.68 -4.94 -9.62
N PHE A 419 -13.60 -4.67 -8.92
CA PHE A 419 -12.84 -3.43 -8.89
C PHE A 419 -11.35 -3.72 -8.94
N LEU A 420 -10.68 -3.21 -9.97
CA LEU A 420 -9.24 -3.32 -10.14
C LEU A 420 -8.62 -1.95 -9.85
N GLY A 421 -8.03 -1.79 -8.68
CA GLY A 421 -7.54 -0.51 -8.18
C GLY A 421 -6.03 -0.37 -8.28
N ARG A 422 -5.57 0.84 -8.55
CA ARG A 422 -4.19 1.30 -8.45
C ARG A 422 -4.08 2.33 -7.33
N ARG A 423 -2.98 2.32 -6.57
CA ARG A 423 -2.75 3.31 -5.50
C ARG A 423 -2.75 4.73 -6.04
N GLN A 424 -3.45 5.64 -5.36
CA GLN A 424 -3.27 7.07 -5.58
C GLN A 424 -1.92 7.49 -5.01
N GLN A 425 -1.04 8.07 -5.85
CA GLN A 425 0.34 8.40 -5.49
C GLN A 425 0.63 9.90 -5.46
N HIS A 426 -0.34 10.70 -5.90
CA HIS A 426 -0.22 12.16 -5.98
C HIS A 426 -1.43 12.85 -5.36
N THR A 427 -1.22 14.05 -4.81
CA THR A 427 -2.31 14.93 -4.37
C THR A 427 -2.93 15.67 -5.56
N HIS A 428 -2.16 15.89 -6.65
CA HIS A 428 -2.63 16.41 -7.92
C HIS A 428 -2.47 15.32 -8.98
N PHE A 429 -3.59 14.85 -9.51
CA PHE A 429 -3.56 13.74 -10.46
C PHE A 429 -4.74 13.76 -11.43
N THR A 430 -4.61 13.00 -12.49
CA THR A 430 -5.68 12.62 -13.41
C THR A 430 -5.65 11.12 -13.61
N ALA A 431 -6.79 10.46 -13.46
CA ALA A 431 -6.99 9.06 -13.81
C ALA A 431 -8.08 8.97 -14.87
N SER A 432 -7.82 8.26 -15.96
CA SER A 432 -8.76 8.15 -17.07
C SER A 432 -8.79 6.74 -17.66
N THR A 433 -9.89 6.41 -18.32
CA THR A 433 -10.09 5.14 -19.01
C THR A 433 -11.02 5.32 -20.22
N ALA A 434 -11.00 4.35 -21.12
CA ALA A 434 -12.01 4.20 -22.14
C ALA A 434 -12.70 2.83 -21.99
N LEU A 435 -14.02 2.78 -22.14
CA LEU A 435 -14.80 1.54 -22.01
C LEU A 435 -15.94 1.48 -23.02
N GLU A 436 -16.32 0.28 -23.38
CA GLU A 436 -17.58 0.07 -24.12
C GLU A 436 -18.78 0.28 -23.19
N LEU A 437 -19.87 0.81 -23.74
CA LEU A 437 -21.11 0.92 -22.97
C LEU A 437 -21.63 -0.46 -22.56
N PRO A 438 -22.15 -0.64 -21.33
CA PRO A 438 -22.76 -1.90 -20.93
C PRO A 438 -23.79 -2.36 -21.96
N ALA A 439 -23.78 -3.63 -22.35
CA ALA A 439 -24.66 -4.17 -23.39
C ALA A 439 -26.12 -4.24 -22.93
N HIS A 440 -26.34 -4.43 -21.61
CA HIS A 440 -27.67 -4.65 -21.02
C HIS A 440 -27.95 -3.66 -19.89
N ALA A 441 -29.22 -3.42 -19.61
CA ALA A 441 -29.67 -2.75 -18.40
C ALA A 441 -29.26 -3.55 -17.15
N GLY A 442 -29.26 -2.90 -15.99
CA GLY A 442 -28.88 -3.53 -14.73
C GLY A 442 -27.38 -3.74 -14.51
N ILE A 443 -26.52 -3.15 -15.36
CA ILE A 443 -25.07 -3.13 -15.20
C ILE A 443 -24.57 -1.70 -15.15
N SER A 444 -23.77 -1.37 -14.13
CA SER A 444 -22.99 -0.14 -14.04
C SER A 444 -21.51 -0.45 -14.13
N ALA A 445 -20.75 0.35 -14.90
CA ALA A 445 -19.31 0.24 -15.02
C ALA A 445 -18.66 1.61 -15.22
N GLY A 446 -17.37 1.73 -14.88
CA GLY A 446 -16.64 2.99 -15.03
C GLY A 446 -15.38 3.06 -14.21
N LEU A 447 -15.05 4.25 -13.71
CA LEU A 447 -13.92 4.53 -12.80
C LEU A 447 -14.42 4.77 -11.37
N ALA A 448 -13.72 4.20 -10.39
CA ALA A 448 -13.96 4.51 -8.99
C ALA A 448 -12.69 5.01 -8.30
N ALA A 449 -12.87 5.89 -7.31
CA ALA A 449 -11.84 6.27 -6.32
C ALA A 449 -12.33 5.77 -4.95
N VAL A 450 -11.59 4.85 -4.34
CA VAL A 450 -12.03 4.08 -3.18
C VAL A 450 -11.01 4.16 -2.07
N GLN A 451 -11.44 4.57 -0.87
CA GLN A 451 -10.65 4.43 0.35
C GLN A 451 -11.13 3.23 1.18
N ASN A 452 -12.44 3.08 1.36
CA ASN A 452 -13.07 1.91 1.99
C ASN A 452 -14.52 1.77 1.53
N SER A 453 -15.26 0.78 2.07
CA SER A 453 -16.67 0.52 1.72
C SER A 453 -17.63 1.67 2.05
N ASN A 454 -17.22 2.62 2.88
CA ASN A 454 -18.01 3.78 3.31
C ASN A 454 -17.49 5.12 2.75
N ALA A 455 -16.37 5.12 2.01
CA ALA A 455 -15.75 6.32 1.47
C ALA A 455 -15.25 6.06 0.04
N TRP A 456 -16.06 6.43 -0.95
CA TRP A 456 -15.72 6.24 -2.38
C TRP A 456 -16.52 7.15 -3.31
N TYR A 457 -15.97 7.35 -4.51
CA TYR A 457 -16.67 7.88 -5.67
C TYR A 457 -16.74 6.83 -6.77
N ALA A 458 -17.84 6.82 -7.52
CA ALA A 458 -18.01 6.09 -8.76
C ALA A 458 -18.46 7.04 -9.88
N LEU A 459 -17.59 7.26 -10.86
CA LEU A 459 -17.93 7.85 -12.15
C LEU A 459 -18.29 6.70 -13.08
N GLY A 460 -19.56 6.45 -13.29
CA GLY A 460 -20.08 5.29 -13.99
C GLY A 460 -20.94 5.61 -15.18
N VAL A 461 -21.18 4.57 -15.98
CA VAL A 461 -22.17 4.55 -17.06
C VAL A 461 -23.03 3.31 -16.93
N ARG A 462 -24.33 3.44 -17.26
CA ARG A 462 -25.30 2.35 -17.34
C ARG A 462 -26.27 2.56 -18.50
N ARG A 463 -26.87 1.47 -18.99
CA ARG A 463 -27.94 1.56 -20.00
C ARG A 463 -29.20 2.20 -19.41
N ASP A 464 -29.87 3.05 -20.22
CA ASP A 464 -31.09 3.72 -19.88
C ASP A 464 -32.00 3.82 -21.14
N GLY A 465 -32.83 2.80 -21.32
CA GLY A 465 -33.67 2.65 -22.52
C GLY A 465 -32.84 2.57 -23.80
N ASP A 466 -33.09 3.47 -24.73
CA ASP A 466 -32.39 3.61 -26.02
C ASP A 466 -31.09 4.40 -25.92
N GLY A 467 -30.73 4.89 -24.72
CA GLY A 467 -29.51 5.66 -24.41
C GLY A 467 -28.65 5.02 -23.35
N ALA A 468 -27.78 5.85 -22.76
CA ALA A 468 -27.03 5.53 -21.58
C ALA A 468 -26.98 6.74 -20.63
N GLU A 469 -26.87 6.49 -19.33
CA GLU A 469 -26.74 7.51 -18.30
C GLU A 469 -25.31 7.48 -17.78
N VAL A 470 -24.59 8.59 -17.85
CA VAL A 470 -23.32 8.82 -17.13
C VAL A 470 -23.65 9.49 -15.82
N PHE A 471 -23.07 9.00 -14.71
CA PHE A 471 -23.38 9.47 -13.36
C PHE A 471 -22.14 9.57 -12.48
N VAL A 472 -22.22 10.38 -11.43
CA VAL A 472 -21.25 10.44 -10.32
C VAL A 472 -21.98 10.11 -9.03
N ASP A 473 -21.66 8.98 -8.44
CA ASP A 473 -22.11 8.62 -7.10
C ASP A 473 -20.98 8.84 -6.08
N LYS A 474 -21.37 9.38 -4.93
CA LYS A 474 -20.51 9.59 -3.76
C LYS A 474 -21.08 8.81 -2.58
N ARG A 475 -20.21 8.03 -1.91
CA ARG A 475 -20.53 7.43 -0.64
C ARG A 475 -19.70 8.09 0.45
N ASP A 476 -20.43 8.59 1.46
CA ASP A 476 -19.87 9.17 2.67
C ASP A 476 -20.59 8.55 3.87
N GLY A 477 -19.85 7.76 4.65
CA GLY A 477 -20.42 6.91 5.69
C GLY A 477 -21.39 5.88 5.13
N THR A 478 -22.62 5.89 5.61
CA THR A 478 -23.67 4.94 5.18
C THR A 478 -24.51 5.45 3.99
N ARG A 479 -24.33 6.73 3.60
CA ARG A 479 -25.17 7.38 2.58
C ARG A 479 -24.46 7.38 1.22
N THR A 480 -25.15 6.90 0.20
CA THR A 480 -24.79 7.09 -1.20
C THR A 480 -25.67 8.18 -1.83
N THR A 481 -25.06 9.13 -2.53
CA THR A 481 -25.73 10.26 -3.18
C THR A 481 -25.23 10.37 -4.61
N THR A 482 -26.15 10.46 -5.57
CA THR A 482 -25.81 10.84 -6.94
C THR A 482 -25.60 12.36 -6.99
N LEU A 483 -24.36 12.78 -7.23
CA LEU A 483 -23.99 14.21 -7.29
C LEU A 483 -24.44 14.85 -8.60
N ALA A 484 -24.28 14.12 -9.70
CA ALA A 484 -24.65 14.58 -11.04
C ALA A 484 -24.90 13.38 -11.96
N ARG A 485 -25.72 13.59 -12.98
CA ARG A 485 -25.98 12.61 -14.04
C ARG A 485 -26.38 13.31 -15.33
N THR A 486 -26.11 12.67 -16.46
CA THR A 486 -26.51 13.13 -17.77
C THR A 486 -26.79 11.95 -18.71
N ARG A 487 -27.74 12.13 -19.61
CA ARG A 487 -28.03 11.12 -20.62
C ARG A 487 -27.18 11.36 -21.87
N ILE A 488 -26.65 10.30 -22.44
CA ILE A 488 -25.90 10.31 -23.69
C ILE A 488 -26.55 9.32 -24.69
N PRO A 489 -26.40 9.55 -26.00
CA PRO A 489 -26.80 8.56 -27.00
C PRO A 489 -25.91 7.33 -26.91
N VAL A 490 -26.40 6.19 -27.38
CA VAL A 490 -25.56 5.00 -27.55
C VAL A 490 -24.58 5.24 -28.68
N THR A 491 -23.31 5.05 -28.40
CA THR A 491 -22.20 5.15 -29.37
C THR A 491 -21.53 3.80 -29.53
N THR A 492 -20.95 3.54 -30.70
CA THR A 492 -20.06 2.40 -30.94
C THR A 492 -18.63 2.69 -30.55
N ALA A 493 -18.26 3.98 -30.43
CA ALA A 493 -16.96 4.40 -29.92
C ALA A 493 -16.91 4.25 -28.40
N PRO A 494 -15.77 3.84 -27.83
CA PRO A 494 -15.60 3.75 -26.38
C PRO A 494 -15.85 5.10 -25.70
N LEU A 495 -16.64 5.07 -24.61
CA LEU A 495 -16.82 6.22 -23.72
C LEU A 495 -15.54 6.45 -22.91
N ARG A 496 -15.04 7.68 -22.89
CA ARG A 496 -13.92 8.04 -22.04
C ARG A 496 -14.40 8.66 -20.73
N LEU A 497 -13.83 8.24 -19.60
CA LEU A 497 -14.11 8.74 -18.26
C LEU A 497 -12.84 9.27 -17.61
N GLN A 498 -12.96 10.34 -16.81
CA GLN A 498 -11.83 10.94 -16.11
C GLN A 498 -12.20 11.39 -14.70
N ILE A 499 -11.38 11.01 -13.72
CA ILE A 499 -11.37 11.55 -12.35
C ILE A 499 -10.08 12.35 -12.21
N SER A 500 -10.17 13.59 -11.74
CA SER A 500 -9.01 14.41 -11.39
C SER A 500 -9.09 14.87 -9.94
N GLY A 501 -7.94 14.90 -9.26
CA GLY A 501 -7.79 15.37 -7.89
C GLY A 501 -6.88 16.58 -7.81
N ASP A 502 -7.25 17.51 -6.92
CA ASP A 502 -6.47 18.68 -6.53
C ASP A 502 -6.56 18.77 -4.99
N GLY A 503 -5.62 18.15 -4.30
CA GLY A 503 -5.69 17.94 -2.86
C GLY A 503 -6.96 17.19 -2.45
N GLY A 504 -7.79 17.82 -1.63
CA GLY A 504 -9.08 17.30 -1.20
C GLY A 504 -10.26 17.60 -2.13
N ARG A 505 -10.03 18.09 -3.35
CA ARG A 505 -11.10 18.41 -4.31
C ARG A 505 -11.03 17.53 -5.53
N TYR A 506 -12.13 16.81 -5.84
CA TYR A 506 -12.20 15.95 -7.00
C TYR A 506 -13.18 16.48 -8.05
N SER A 507 -12.83 16.23 -9.31
CA SER A 507 -13.65 16.59 -10.46
C SER A 507 -13.79 15.39 -11.39
N PHE A 508 -14.95 15.32 -12.07
CA PHE A 508 -15.38 14.16 -12.86
C PHE A 508 -15.81 14.63 -14.25
N ALA A 509 -15.25 14.02 -15.29
CA ALA A 509 -15.53 14.35 -16.66
C ALA A 509 -15.73 13.10 -17.50
N PHE A 510 -16.44 13.25 -18.63
CA PHE A 510 -16.61 12.21 -19.63
C PHE A 510 -16.42 12.79 -21.04
N ASP A 511 -16.17 11.92 -22.02
CA ASP A 511 -16.17 12.27 -23.43
C ASP A 511 -16.77 11.12 -24.23
N ALA A 512 -18.00 11.34 -24.69
CA ALA A 512 -18.77 10.37 -25.49
C ALA A 512 -18.51 10.49 -27.00
N THR A 513 -17.83 11.54 -27.46
CA THR A 513 -17.72 11.92 -28.86
C THR A 513 -16.31 11.87 -29.42
N GLY A 514 -15.29 11.81 -28.53
CA GLY A 514 -13.89 11.97 -28.93
C GLY A 514 -13.45 13.42 -29.17
N HIS A 515 -14.35 14.40 -28.98
CA HIS A 515 -14.09 15.81 -29.27
C HIS A 515 -13.69 16.64 -28.04
N GLY A 516 -13.59 16.03 -26.87
CA GLY A 516 -13.11 16.69 -25.66
C GLY A 516 -13.93 16.39 -24.40
N TRP A 517 -13.33 16.68 -23.27
CA TRP A 517 -13.89 16.41 -21.96
C TRP A 517 -15.07 17.34 -21.63
N GLN A 518 -16.15 16.75 -21.16
CA GLN A 518 -17.32 17.43 -20.60
C GLN A 518 -17.35 17.20 -19.11
N TRP A 519 -17.37 18.27 -18.32
CA TRP A 519 -17.42 18.18 -16.86
C TRP A 519 -18.83 17.81 -16.41
N LEU A 520 -18.93 16.72 -15.64
CA LEU A 520 -20.19 16.30 -15.01
C LEU A 520 -20.31 16.87 -13.60
N GLN A 521 -19.22 16.85 -12.83
CA GLN A 521 -19.10 17.45 -11.50
C GLN A 521 -17.70 18.04 -11.35
N ARG A 522 -17.59 19.21 -10.71
CA ARG A 522 -16.29 19.87 -10.47
C ARG A 522 -16.11 20.21 -9.01
N HIS A 523 -14.86 20.04 -8.52
CA HIS A 523 -14.38 20.51 -7.22
C HIS A 523 -15.23 20.04 -6.02
N ASP A 524 -15.79 18.82 -6.08
CA ASP A 524 -16.47 18.21 -4.95
C ASP A 524 -15.48 17.97 -3.79
N ASP A 525 -15.96 18.15 -2.55
CA ASP A 525 -15.14 17.88 -1.37
C ASP A 525 -14.93 16.38 -1.19
N ALA A 526 -13.72 15.93 -1.49
CA ALA A 526 -13.27 14.55 -1.39
C ALA A 526 -12.49 14.26 -0.08
N SER A 527 -12.57 15.14 0.91
CA SER A 527 -11.88 14.97 2.20
C SER A 527 -12.28 13.67 2.91
N MET A 528 -13.48 13.14 2.64
CA MET A 528 -13.95 11.85 3.16
C MET A 528 -13.07 10.66 2.68
N LEU A 529 -12.27 10.81 1.62
CA LEU A 529 -11.28 9.81 1.20
C LEU A 529 -9.97 9.89 1.99
N SER A 530 -9.78 10.93 2.81
CA SER A 530 -8.61 11.04 3.68
C SER A 530 -8.64 9.96 4.76
N THR A 531 -7.50 9.32 4.99
CA THR A 531 -7.35 8.34 6.08
C THR A 531 -7.73 8.95 7.43
N ALA A 532 -7.39 10.21 7.67
CA ALA A 532 -7.76 10.92 8.92
C ALA A 532 -9.28 11.04 9.11
N GLN A 533 -10.09 11.06 8.04
CA GLN A 533 -11.55 11.16 8.10
C GLN A 533 -12.25 9.81 7.94
N ALA A 534 -11.84 9.01 6.96
CA ALA A 534 -12.40 7.69 6.70
C ALA A 534 -12.01 6.65 7.76
N GLY A 535 -10.93 6.93 8.50
CA GLY A 535 -10.32 6.01 9.44
C GLY A 535 -9.48 4.92 8.76
N GLY A 536 -8.94 4.03 9.60
CA GLY A 536 -8.12 2.90 9.14
C GLY A 536 -6.70 3.30 8.76
N PHE A 537 -6.08 2.53 7.84
CA PHE A 537 -4.64 2.57 7.60
C PHE A 537 -4.25 2.66 6.11
N VAL A 538 -5.23 2.59 5.19
CA VAL A 538 -4.98 2.61 3.74
C VAL A 538 -5.13 4.01 3.16
N GLY A 539 -4.49 4.26 2.02
CA GLY A 539 -4.79 5.37 1.13
C GLY A 539 -5.84 5.00 0.10
N SER A 540 -6.23 5.96 -0.72
CA SER A 540 -7.17 5.74 -1.81
C SER A 540 -6.55 4.92 -2.95
N THR A 541 -7.39 4.11 -3.60
CA THR A 541 -7.10 3.43 -4.87
C THR A 541 -8.07 3.91 -5.95
N ILE A 542 -7.59 3.93 -7.19
CA ILE A 542 -8.38 4.42 -8.33
C ILE A 542 -8.28 3.39 -9.45
N GLY A 543 -9.42 3.07 -10.09
CA GLY A 543 -9.41 2.15 -11.21
C GLY A 543 -10.79 1.74 -11.72
N PRO A 544 -10.82 0.85 -12.73
CA PRO A 544 -12.05 0.37 -13.34
C PRO A 544 -12.87 -0.51 -12.39
N PHE A 545 -14.19 -0.39 -12.50
CA PHE A 545 -15.15 -1.24 -11.78
C PHE A 545 -16.31 -1.67 -12.69
N ALA A 546 -16.98 -2.79 -12.33
CA ALA A 546 -18.24 -3.22 -12.89
C ALA A 546 -19.10 -3.89 -11.81
N GLN A 547 -20.39 -3.54 -11.74
CA GLN A 547 -21.33 -4.10 -10.77
C GLN A 547 -22.73 -4.31 -11.37
N LEU A 548 -23.49 -5.22 -10.78
CA LEU A 548 -24.92 -5.35 -11.04
C LEU A 548 -25.68 -4.32 -10.20
N ASP A 549 -26.66 -3.66 -10.81
CA ASP A 549 -27.56 -2.71 -10.14
C ASP A 549 -28.82 -3.45 -9.65
N PRO A 550 -28.95 -3.74 -8.35
CA PRO A 550 -30.01 -4.62 -7.83
C PRO A 550 -31.42 -4.07 -8.03
N ASP A 551 -31.59 -2.76 -8.12
CA ASP A 551 -32.91 -2.13 -8.26
C ASP A 551 -33.45 -2.14 -9.70
N ARG A 552 -32.62 -2.47 -10.70
CA ARG A 552 -33.00 -2.48 -12.12
C ARG A 552 -32.97 -3.87 -12.79
N THR A 553 -32.51 -4.89 -12.08
CA THR A 553 -32.52 -6.29 -12.57
C THR A 553 -33.91 -6.95 -12.49
N LYS A 554 -34.94 -6.25 -11.98
CA LYS A 554 -36.31 -6.76 -11.81
C LYS A 554 -37.28 -6.28 -12.89
N GLU A 555 -36.84 -5.51 -13.88
CA GLU A 555 -37.67 -4.94 -14.94
C GLU A 555 -37.57 -5.68 -16.28
N ASP A 556 -36.93 -6.86 -16.34
CA ASP A 556 -36.89 -7.76 -17.53
C ASP A 556 -37.75 -9.00 -17.34
#